data_ce726357699f1d5d0db68b46b1786fa1
#
_entry.id   ce726357699f1d5d0db68b46b1786fa1
#
_cell.length_a   1.000
_cell.length_b   1.000
_cell.length_c   1.000
_cell.angle_alpha   90.00
_cell.angle_beta   90.00
_cell.angle_gamma   90.00
#
_symmetry.space_group_name_H-M   'P 1'
#
loop_
_entity.id
_entity.type
_entity.pdbx_description
1 polymer ?
#
loop_
_entity_poly.entity_id
_entity_poly.type
_entity_poly.pdbx_seq_one_letter_code
_entity_poly.pdbx_strand_id
1 'polypeptide(L)'
;AWDDINDLFDGKLKPYIQKVIDGELTAKMLANALKTVVNAVYGQTKATYPCAFRDDRNKDNIVAKRGALFMTLLKREVQRRGFTVAHIKTDSIKIPDATPEIQKFVCDFGKEYGYNFETEAEFEKFCLVNKAVYIAKFKEPEIDKVTGKEVWWTATGDQFAVPYVFKTLFSKDDIVFDDLCEIFAATAGALYLDVNETLPDVTKYEKDLNKIEDKYKKGLVSDTIFESTYAELKPKIDEGHDYHFTGRVG
;
A
#
# COMPACT_ATOMS: atom_id res chain seq x y z
N ALA A 1 -22.16 -8.25 -18.16
CA ALA A 1 -20.78 -7.74 -17.96
C ALA A 1 -20.58 -6.32 -18.52
N TRP A 2 -21.05 -6.02 -19.76
CA TRP A 2 -20.96 -4.65 -20.31
C TRP A 2 -21.98 -3.69 -19.69
N ASP A 3 -23.16 -4.17 -19.36
CA ASP A 3 -24.21 -3.40 -18.69
C ASP A 3 -23.76 -3.02 -17.28
N ASP A 4 -23.11 -3.93 -16.55
CA ASP A 4 -22.54 -3.66 -15.21
C ASP A 4 -21.42 -2.61 -15.25
N ILE A 5 -20.62 -2.57 -16.34
CA ILE A 5 -19.58 -1.56 -16.54
C ILE A 5 -20.19 -0.19 -16.87
N ASN A 6 -21.23 -0.16 -17.70
CA ASN A 6 -21.95 1.06 -18.03
C ASN A 6 -22.67 1.64 -16.81
N ASP A 7 -23.32 0.78 -16.01
CA ASP A 7 -23.96 1.19 -14.76
C ASP A 7 -22.94 1.73 -13.76
N LEU A 8 -21.76 1.12 -13.67
CA LEU A 8 -20.66 1.61 -12.84
C LEU A 8 -20.17 2.98 -13.34
N PHE A 9 -20.01 3.14 -14.64
CA PHE A 9 -19.55 4.38 -15.24
C PHE A 9 -20.58 5.50 -15.05
N ASP A 10 -21.82 5.30 -15.45
CA ASP A 10 -22.86 6.31 -15.41
C ASP A 10 -23.31 6.61 -13.97
N GLY A 11 -23.46 5.58 -13.14
CA GLY A 11 -23.95 5.73 -11.78
C GLY A 11 -22.91 6.19 -10.77
N LYS A 12 -21.64 5.80 -10.95
CA LYS A 12 -20.60 6.04 -9.95
C LYS A 12 -19.44 6.91 -10.41
N LEU A 13 -18.93 6.73 -11.63
CA LEU A 13 -17.77 7.49 -12.12
C LEU A 13 -18.15 8.86 -12.66
N LYS A 14 -19.22 8.95 -13.42
CA LYS A 14 -19.68 10.20 -14.04
C LYS A 14 -19.94 11.35 -13.03
N PRO A 15 -20.57 11.09 -11.87
CA PRO A 15 -20.72 12.12 -10.85
C PRO A 15 -19.37 12.64 -10.29
N TYR A 16 -18.35 11.79 -10.18
CA TYR A 16 -17.02 12.23 -9.73
C TYR A 16 -16.29 13.05 -10.81
N ILE A 17 -16.44 12.68 -12.08
CA ILE A 17 -15.91 13.48 -13.21
C ILE A 17 -16.57 14.86 -13.22
N GLN A 18 -17.89 14.92 -12.99
CA GLN A 18 -18.60 16.20 -12.90
C GLN A 18 -18.06 17.06 -11.76
N LYS A 19 -17.79 16.49 -10.58
CA LYS A 19 -17.18 17.21 -9.45
C LYS A 19 -15.79 17.78 -9.78
N VAL A 20 -15.04 17.14 -10.66
CA VAL A 20 -13.76 17.69 -11.14
C VAL A 20 -14.00 18.86 -12.08
N ILE A 21 -14.99 18.76 -12.97
CA ILE A 21 -15.37 19.85 -13.88
C ILE A 21 -15.86 21.06 -13.08
N ASP A 22 -16.64 20.83 -12.03
CA ASP A 22 -17.20 21.87 -11.16
C ASP A 22 -16.16 22.43 -10.16
N GLY A 23 -14.91 21.91 -10.16
CA GLY A 23 -13.83 22.38 -9.30
C GLY A 23 -13.90 21.88 -7.85
N GLU A 24 -14.84 21.01 -7.50
CA GLU A 24 -14.97 20.42 -6.16
C GLU A 24 -13.87 19.40 -5.85
N LEU A 25 -13.35 18.72 -6.88
CA LEU A 25 -12.27 17.75 -6.78
C LEU A 25 -11.16 18.08 -7.76
N THR A 26 -9.92 17.88 -7.37
CA THR A 26 -8.81 17.98 -8.30
C THR A 26 -8.72 16.71 -9.16
N ALA A 27 -8.26 16.83 -10.42
CA ALA A 27 -8.01 15.70 -11.31
C ALA A 27 -7.07 14.65 -10.64
N LYS A 28 -6.12 15.09 -9.82
CA LYS A 28 -5.22 14.21 -9.05
C LYS A 28 -5.95 13.39 -8.00
N MET A 29 -6.91 13.98 -7.29
CA MET A 29 -7.71 13.24 -6.29
C MET A 29 -8.54 12.15 -6.98
N LEU A 30 -9.17 12.47 -8.11
CA LEU A 30 -9.90 11.48 -8.90
C LEU A 30 -8.97 10.36 -9.42
N ALA A 31 -7.82 10.71 -9.98
CA ALA A 31 -6.84 9.73 -10.46
C ALA A 31 -6.37 8.78 -9.35
N ASN A 32 -6.11 9.29 -8.14
CA ASN A 32 -5.72 8.48 -6.99
C ASN A 32 -6.85 7.55 -6.54
N ALA A 33 -8.10 8.03 -6.51
CA ALA A 33 -9.25 7.20 -6.18
C ALA A 33 -9.43 6.07 -7.19
N LEU A 34 -9.35 6.36 -8.49
CA LEU A 34 -9.43 5.36 -9.56
C LEU A 34 -8.28 4.34 -9.49
N LYS A 35 -7.06 4.78 -9.23
CA LYS A 35 -5.90 3.90 -9.02
C LYS A 35 -6.15 2.93 -7.87
N THR A 36 -6.73 3.39 -6.77
CA THR A 36 -7.06 2.53 -5.62
C THR A 36 -8.08 1.47 -6.00
N VAL A 37 -9.14 1.85 -6.74
CA VAL A 37 -10.16 0.90 -7.22
C VAL A 37 -9.55 -0.14 -8.14
N VAL A 38 -8.75 0.28 -9.13
CA VAL A 38 -8.09 -0.64 -10.08
C VAL A 38 -7.16 -1.62 -9.35
N ASN A 39 -6.39 -1.14 -8.37
CA ASN A 39 -5.51 -2.00 -7.56
C ASN A 39 -6.31 -2.98 -6.72
N ALA A 40 -7.46 -2.57 -6.15
CA ALA A 40 -8.35 -3.46 -5.41
C ALA A 40 -8.94 -4.55 -6.32
N VAL A 41 -9.42 -4.18 -7.50
CA VAL A 41 -9.92 -5.15 -8.51
C VAL A 41 -8.81 -6.13 -8.89
N TYR A 42 -7.59 -5.63 -9.19
CA TYR A 42 -6.45 -6.51 -9.48
C TYR A 42 -6.17 -7.47 -8.31
N GLY A 43 -6.19 -6.99 -7.08
CA GLY A 43 -6.05 -7.84 -5.89
C GLY A 43 -7.09 -8.97 -5.83
N GLN A 44 -8.33 -8.69 -6.24
CA GLN A 44 -9.42 -9.67 -6.27
C GLN A 44 -9.25 -10.70 -7.40
N THR A 45 -8.55 -10.40 -8.49
CA THR A 45 -8.35 -11.37 -9.58
C THR A 45 -7.62 -12.64 -9.13
N LYS A 46 -6.79 -12.54 -8.09
CA LYS A 46 -6.05 -13.69 -7.50
C LYS A 46 -6.70 -14.27 -6.24
N ALA A 47 -7.94 -13.89 -5.91
CA ALA A 47 -8.62 -14.34 -4.70
C ALA A 47 -8.71 -15.88 -4.64
N THR A 48 -8.49 -16.44 -3.46
CA THR A 48 -8.62 -17.87 -3.21
C THR A 48 -10.06 -18.29 -2.92
N TYR A 49 -10.94 -17.32 -2.73
CA TYR A 49 -12.37 -17.47 -2.50
C TYR A 49 -13.18 -17.01 -3.72
N PRO A 50 -14.42 -17.47 -3.91
CA PRO A 50 -15.28 -17.02 -4.99
C PRO A 50 -15.58 -15.52 -4.86
N CYS A 51 -15.30 -14.76 -5.90
CA CYS A 51 -15.70 -13.35 -6.02
C CYS A 51 -15.88 -12.99 -7.50
N ALA A 52 -16.62 -11.91 -7.76
CA ALA A 52 -16.97 -11.47 -9.12
C ALA A 52 -15.76 -11.15 -10.01
N PHE A 53 -14.65 -10.75 -9.41
CA PHE A 53 -13.42 -10.35 -10.12
C PHE A 53 -12.36 -11.45 -10.18
N ARG A 54 -12.61 -12.62 -9.58
CA ARG A 54 -11.67 -13.73 -9.63
C ARG A 54 -11.44 -14.15 -11.09
N ASP A 55 -10.18 -14.29 -11.46
CA ASP A 55 -9.77 -14.72 -12.78
C ASP A 55 -8.84 -15.94 -12.67
N ASP A 56 -9.29 -17.08 -13.19
CA ASP A 56 -8.51 -18.32 -13.14
C ASP A 56 -7.16 -18.21 -13.87
N ARG A 57 -7.04 -17.27 -14.82
CA ARG A 57 -5.76 -16.96 -15.49
C ARG A 57 -4.75 -16.32 -14.54
N ASN A 58 -5.20 -15.67 -13.45
CA ASN A 58 -4.34 -15.05 -12.45
C ASN A 58 -4.30 -15.82 -11.12
N LYS A 59 -4.80 -17.04 -11.09
CA LYS A 59 -4.89 -17.88 -9.90
C LYS A 59 -3.57 -17.99 -9.12
N ASP A 60 -2.45 -18.16 -9.81
CA ASP A 60 -1.12 -18.28 -9.21
C ASP A 60 -0.34 -16.96 -9.21
N ASN A 61 -1.05 -15.84 -9.26
CA ASN A 61 -0.45 -14.50 -9.37
C ASN A 61 0.50 -14.39 -10.59
N ILE A 62 0.07 -14.96 -11.73
CA ILE A 62 0.88 -15.06 -12.95
C ILE A 62 1.30 -13.68 -13.48
N VAL A 63 0.47 -12.65 -13.28
CA VAL A 63 0.76 -11.28 -13.69
C VAL A 63 2.01 -10.75 -12.96
N ALA A 64 2.08 -10.91 -11.63
CA ALA A 64 3.24 -10.49 -10.85
C ALA A 64 4.48 -11.34 -11.19
N LYS A 65 4.32 -12.66 -11.39
CA LYS A 65 5.40 -13.55 -11.82
C LYS A 65 5.96 -13.16 -13.18
N ARG A 66 5.08 -12.80 -14.13
CA ARG A 66 5.48 -12.33 -15.45
C ARG A 66 6.24 -11.00 -15.39
N GLY A 67 5.78 -10.05 -14.57
CA GLY A 67 6.50 -8.81 -14.32
C GLY A 67 7.89 -9.05 -13.73
N ALA A 68 8.00 -9.91 -12.72
CA ALA A 68 9.28 -10.26 -12.11
C ALA A 68 10.24 -10.96 -13.11
N LEU A 69 9.72 -11.83 -13.97
CA LEU A 69 10.51 -12.46 -15.04
C LEU A 69 11.02 -11.40 -16.03
N PHE A 70 10.15 -10.50 -16.48
CA PHE A 70 10.54 -9.41 -17.38
C PHE A 70 11.64 -8.55 -16.76
N MET A 71 11.49 -8.10 -15.51
CA MET A 71 12.51 -7.30 -14.83
C MET A 71 13.84 -8.05 -14.64
N THR A 72 13.77 -9.38 -14.48
CA THR A 72 14.97 -10.23 -14.43
C THR A 72 15.68 -10.29 -15.78
N LEU A 73 14.92 -10.41 -16.88
CA LEU A 73 15.46 -10.39 -18.24
C LEU A 73 16.07 -9.02 -18.56
N LEU A 74 15.35 -7.94 -18.28
CA LEU A 74 15.84 -6.57 -18.45
C LEU A 74 17.16 -6.35 -17.69
N LYS A 75 17.22 -6.77 -16.41
CA LYS A 75 18.47 -6.69 -15.63
C LYS A 75 19.62 -7.39 -16.34
N ARG A 76 19.43 -8.62 -16.81
CA ARG A 76 20.46 -9.40 -17.52
C ARG A 76 20.92 -8.70 -18.79
N GLU A 77 20.00 -8.13 -19.55
CA GLU A 77 20.32 -7.41 -20.79
C GLU A 77 21.08 -6.11 -20.54
N VAL A 78 20.74 -5.37 -19.48
CA VAL A 78 21.48 -4.18 -19.04
C VAL A 78 22.91 -4.59 -18.62
N GLN A 79 23.04 -5.67 -17.83
CA GLN A 79 24.34 -6.17 -17.39
C GLN A 79 25.21 -6.68 -18.55
N ARG A 80 24.64 -7.34 -19.56
CA ARG A 80 25.36 -7.77 -20.79
C ARG A 80 25.95 -6.60 -21.56
N ARG A 81 25.37 -5.40 -21.42
CA ARG A 81 25.87 -4.16 -22.04
C ARG A 81 26.91 -3.45 -21.19
N GLY A 82 27.36 -4.09 -20.09
CA GLY A 82 28.42 -3.59 -19.23
C GLY A 82 27.96 -2.63 -18.13
N PHE A 83 26.65 -2.45 -17.93
CA PHE A 83 26.11 -1.58 -16.89
C PHE A 83 25.80 -2.34 -15.61
N THR A 84 26.00 -1.70 -14.48
CA THR A 84 25.56 -2.20 -13.17
C THR A 84 24.08 -1.87 -12.95
N VAL A 85 23.36 -2.78 -12.30
CA VAL A 85 22.00 -2.52 -11.82
C VAL A 85 22.06 -2.43 -10.31
N ALA A 86 21.87 -1.23 -9.77
CA ALA A 86 21.95 -0.98 -8.33
C ALA A 86 20.68 -1.46 -7.59
N HIS A 87 19.51 -1.26 -8.20
CA HIS A 87 18.25 -1.62 -7.56
C HIS A 87 17.14 -1.91 -8.58
N ILE A 88 16.31 -2.88 -8.26
CA ILE A 88 15.03 -3.15 -8.94
C ILE A 88 13.94 -3.24 -7.88
N LYS A 89 12.84 -2.52 -8.09
CA LYS A 89 11.65 -2.60 -7.23
C LYS A 89 10.41 -2.64 -8.11
N THR A 90 9.73 -3.76 -8.10
CA THR A 90 8.50 -4.05 -8.85
C THR A 90 8.63 -3.75 -10.35
N ASP A 91 8.53 -2.51 -10.77
CA ASP A 91 8.48 -1.99 -12.14
C ASP A 91 9.53 -0.91 -12.43
N SER A 92 10.44 -0.66 -11.50
CA SER A 92 11.50 0.33 -11.65
C SER A 92 12.89 -0.29 -11.60
N ILE A 93 13.83 0.25 -12.37
CA ILE A 93 15.25 -0.14 -12.41
C ILE A 93 16.13 1.10 -12.18
N LYS A 94 17.15 0.97 -11.34
CA LYS A 94 18.16 2.01 -11.07
C LYS A 94 19.50 1.56 -11.63
N ILE A 95 20.03 2.33 -12.55
CA ILE A 95 21.28 2.03 -13.27
C ILE A 95 22.27 3.17 -12.97
N PRO A 96 23.35 2.89 -12.21
CA PRO A 96 24.42 3.86 -12.03
C PRO A 96 25.06 4.24 -13.37
N ASP A 97 25.47 5.49 -13.49
CA ASP A 97 26.16 6.04 -14.66
C ASP A 97 25.43 5.74 -15.98
N ALA A 98 24.09 5.78 -15.94
CA ALA A 98 23.26 5.49 -17.10
C ALA A 98 23.50 6.51 -18.22
N THR A 99 23.90 6.02 -19.40
CA THR A 99 24.03 6.84 -20.60
C THR A 99 22.68 6.96 -21.34
N PRO A 100 22.50 7.98 -22.22
CA PRO A 100 21.28 8.07 -23.04
C PRO A 100 21.00 6.80 -23.85
N GLU A 101 22.04 6.09 -24.28
CA GLU A 101 21.91 4.86 -25.07
C GLU A 101 21.32 3.73 -24.23
N ILE A 102 21.74 3.56 -22.96
CA ILE A 102 21.17 2.53 -22.08
C ILE A 102 19.75 2.89 -21.65
N GLN A 103 19.45 4.16 -21.42
CA GLN A 103 18.09 4.63 -21.14
C GLN A 103 17.16 4.34 -22.32
N LYS A 104 17.59 4.67 -23.55
CA LYS A 104 16.87 4.35 -24.77
C LYS A 104 16.65 2.84 -24.91
N PHE A 105 17.70 2.03 -24.68
CA PHE A 105 17.60 0.58 -24.72
C PHE A 105 16.55 0.05 -23.74
N VAL A 106 16.51 0.52 -22.50
CA VAL A 106 15.51 0.12 -21.51
C VAL A 106 14.08 0.42 -21.98
N CYS A 107 13.87 1.61 -22.56
CA CYS A 107 12.58 1.99 -23.13
C CYS A 107 12.18 1.10 -24.32
N ASP A 108 13.09 0.85 -25.24
CA ASP A 108 12.83 0.05 -26.44
C ASP A 108 12.58 -1.42 -26.08
N PHE A 109 13.39 -1.97 -25.17
CA PHE A 109 13.18 -3.33 -24.65
C PHE A 109 11.84 -3.47 -23.91
N GLY A 110 11.46 -2.46 -23.12
CA GLY A 110 10.15 -2.43 -22.50
C GLY A 110 9.01 -2.52 -23.54
N LYS A 111 9.07 -1.68 -24.57
CA LYS A 111 8.07 -1.63 -25.64
C LYS A 111 7.93 -2.96 -26.39
N GLU A 112 9.01 -3.69 -26.63
CA GLU A 112 9.00 -5.02 -27.26
C GLU A 112 8.11 -6.01 -26.49
N TYR A 113 8.07 -5.89 -25.15
CA TYR A 113 7.25 -6.73 -24.28
C TYR A 113 5.91 -6.08 -23.84
N GLY A 114 5.56 -4.92 -24.42
CA GLY A 114 4.32 -4.22 -24.13
C GLY A 114 4.35 -3.35 -22.87
N TYR A 115 5.54 -3.00 -22.37
CA TYR A 115 5.72 -2.07 -21.25
C TYR A 115 6.26 -0.72 -21.72
N ASN A 116 5.76 0.36 -21.11
CA ASN A 116 6.29 1.69 -21.34
C ASN A 116 7.19 2.08 -20.15
N PHE A 117 8.47 2.31 -20.43
CA PHE A 117 9.42 2.86 -19.48
C PHE A 117 9.68 4.32 -19.81
N GLU A 118 9.84 5.12 -18.75
CA GLU A 118 10.23 6.52 -18.82
C GLU A 118 11.29 6.80 -17.74
N THR A 119 12.11 7.81 -17.94
CA THR A 119 13.04 8.27 -16.91
C THR A 119 12.25 9.09 -15.90
N GLU A 120 12.08 8.55 -14.69
CA GLU A 120 11.33 9.17 -13.62
C GLU A 120 12.17 10.23 -12.88
N ALA A 121 13.43 9.92 -12.61
CA ALA A 121 14.33 10.81 -11.90
C ALA A 121 15.80 10.49 -12.20
N GLU A 122 16.67 11.51 -12.10
CA GLU A 122 18.11 11.36 -12.09
C GLU A 122 18.67 11.72 -10.71
N PHE A 123 19.52 10.84 -10.17
CA PHE A 123 20.11 11.02 -8.85
C PHE A 123 21.61 11.33 -8.95
N GLU A 124 22.07 12.33 -8.19
CA GLU A 124 23.49 12.59 -7.95
C GLU A 124 24.10 11.55 -7.01
N LYS A 125 23.34 11.16 -5.98
CA LYS A 125 23.75 10.18 -4.98
C LYS A 125 22.61 9.20 -4.72
N PHE A 126 22.97 7.93 -4.58
CA PHE A 126 22.01 6.87 -4.28
C PHE A 126 22.59 5.93 -3.23
N CYS A 127 21.91 5.75 -2.11
CA CYS A 127 22.27 4.83 -1.03
C CYS A 127 21.17 3.79 -0.85
N LEU A 128 21.47 2.56 -1.21
CA LEU A 128 20.57 1.42 -0.98
C LEU A 128 20.82 0.87 0.42
N VAL A 129 19.86 1.05 1.31
CA VAL A 129 19.95 0.57 2.70
C VAL A 129 19.55 -0.91 2.78
N ASN A 130 18.49 -1.30 2.09
CA ASN A 130 18.07 -2.69 1.93
C ASN A 130 17.19 -2.86 0.68
N LYS A 131 16.62 -4.04 0.47
CA LYS A 131 15.80 -4.35 -0.72
C LYS A 131 14.60 -3.43 -0.97
N ALA A 132 14.11 -2.75 0.05
CA ALA A 132 12.92 -1.89 -0.04
C ALA A 132 13.20 -0.42 0.27
N VAL A 133 14.36 -0.13 0.86
CA VAL A 133 14.69 1.17 1.45
C VAL A 133 15.92 1.75 0.78
N TYR A 134 15.79 2.96 0.29
CA TYR A 134 16.90 3.75 -0.23
C TYR A 134 16.74 5.23 0.10
N ILE A 135 17.84 5.94 0.04
CA ILE A 135 17.93 7.40 0.12
C ILE A 135 18.65 7.87 -1.13
N ALA A 136 18.14 8.92 -1.74
CA ALA A 136 18.76 9.48 -2.92
C ALA A 136 18.72 11.00 -2.91
N LYS A 137 19.77 11.62 -3.50
CA LYS A 137 19.80 13.04 -3.79
C LYS A 137 19.56 13.23 -5.27
N PHE A 138 18.57 14.05 -5.61
CA PHE A 138 18.29 14.40 -6.99
C PHE A 138 19.46 15.19 -7.60
N LYS A 139 19.69 15.02 -8.89
CA LYS A 139 20.67 15.79 -9.65
C LYS A 139 20.18 17.24 -9.83
N GLU A 140 18.89 17.40 -10.06
CA GLU A 140 18.17 18.66 -10.08
C GLU A 140 17.00 18.56 -9.09
N PRO A 141 16.66 19.65 -8.37
CA PRO A 141 15.62 19.57 -7.36
C PRO A 141 14.26 19.32 -7.99
N GLU A 142 13.45 18.48 -7.36
CA GLU A 142 12.04 18.37 -7.69
C GLU A 142 11.25 19.45 -6.94
N ILE A 143 10.18 19.93 -7.57
CA ILE A 143 9.27 20.86 -6.90
C ILE A 143 8.18 20.07 -6.22
N ASP A 144 8.10 20.14 -4.90
CA ASP A 144 7.01 19.58 -4.14
C ASP A 144 5.68 20.24 -4.56
N LYS A 145 4.77 19.42 -5.05
CA LYS A 145 3.50 19.89 -5.65
C LYS A 145 2.52 20.46 -4.63
N VAL A 146 2.75 20.23 -3.34
CA VAL A 146 1.89 20.71 -2.25
C VAL A 146 2.43 22.01 -1.67
N THR A 147 3.73 22.02 -1.37
CA THR A 147 4.38 23.15 -0.69
C THR A 147 5.02 24.14 -1.66
N GLY A 148 5.23 23.77 -2.94
CA GLY A 148 5.94 24.57 -3.93
C GLY A 148 7.44 24.73 -3.67
N LYS A 149 8.00 24.01 -2.70
CA LYS A 149 9.42 24.09 -2.33
C LYS A 149 10.27 23.12 -3.15
N GLU A 150 11.54 23.47 -3.32
CA GLU A 150 12.53 22.58 -3.89
C GLU A 150 12.86 21.43 -2.94
N VAL A 151 12.83 20.21 -3.48
CA VAL A 151 13.18 18.97 -2.78
C VAL A 151 14.40 18.35 -3.42
N TRP A 152 15.50 18.33 -2.69
CA TRP A 152 16.77 17.78 -3.13
C TRP A 152 16.97 16.31 -2.77
N TRP A 153 16.26 15.82 -1.78
CA TRP A 153 16.41 14.48 -1.24
C TRP A 153 15.11 13.71 -1.25
N THR A 154 15.21 12.43 -1.51
CA THR A 154 14.09 11.49 -1.35
C THR A 154 14.53 10.27 -0.56
N ALA A 155 13.60 9.70 0.20
CA ALA A 155 13.81 8.49 0.94
C ALA A 155 12.58 7.59 0.83
N THR A 156 12.79 6.28 0.78
CA THR A 156 11.71 5.29 0.80
C THR A 156 11.95 4.32 1.94
N GLY A 157 10.87 3.99 2.66
CA GLY A 157 10.89 3.05 3.77
C GLY A 157 10.43 3.68 5.08
N ASP A 158 9.80 2.87 5.93
CA ASP A 158 9.16 3.33 7.16
C ASP A 158 10.14 3.98 8.15
N GLN A 159 11.40 3.51 8.17
CA GLN A 159 12.44 4.08 9.05
C GLN A 159 12.83 5.53 8.72
N PHE A 160 12.42 6.04 7.56
CA PHE A 160 12.65 7.44 7.17
C PHE A 160 11.36 8.24 7.10
N ALA A 161 10.28 7.69 7.62
CA ALA A 161 9.00 8.38 7.69
C ALA A 161 9.06 9.60 8.64
N VAL A 162 9.96 9.55 9.64
CA VAL A 162 10.20 10.66 10.57
C VAL A 162 11.26 11.59 10.00
N PRO A 163 10.91 12.83 9.62
CA PRO A 163 11.84 13.79 9.01
C PRO A 163 13.08 14.06 9.87
N TYR A 164 12.95 14.05 11.20
CA TYR A 164 14.06 14.19 12.14
C TYR A 164 15.17 13.16 11.88
N VAL A 165 14.82 11.89 11.73
CA VAL A 165 15.80 10.81 11.48
C VAL A 165 16.52 11.06 10.17
N PHE A 166 15.77 11.38 9.11
CA PHE A 166 16.33 11.66 7.80
C PHE A 166 17.29 12.85 7.82
N LYS A 167 16.88 13.98 8.40
CA LYS A 167 17.70 15.19 8.51
C LYS A 167 18.93 14.96 9.37
N THR A 168 18.79 14.27 10.50
CA THR A 168 19.92 13.99 11.39
C THR A 168 20.99 13.11 10.75
N LEU A 169 20.58 12.09 10.03
CA LEU A 169 21.50 11.10 9.49
C LEU A 169 22.05 11.49 8.13
N PHE A 170 21.27 12.12 7.27
CA PHE A 170 21.56 12.23 5.85
C PHE A 170 21.62 13.66 5.31
N SER A 171 20.51 14.39 5.24
CA SER A 171 20.50 15.70 4.59
C SER A 171 21.19 16.80 5.37
N LYS A 172 21.24 16.68 6.70
CA LYS A 172 21.83 17.69 7.61
C LYS A 172 21.17 19.07 7.53
N ASP A 173 19.94 19.12 7.05
CA ASP A 173 19.14 20.35 7.04
C ASP A 173 18.71 20.74 8.46
N ASP A 174 18.32 22.00 8.64
CA ASP A 174 17.84 22.49 9.93
C ASP A 174 16.62 21.70 10.39
N ILE A 175 16.63 21.30 11.68
CA ILE A 175 15.55 20.58 12.32
C ILE A 175 14.54 21.60 12.84
N VAL A 176 13.28 21.42 12.46
CA VAL A 176 12.15 22.21 12.97
C VAL A 176 11.25 21.33 13.83
N PHE A 177 10.34 21.95 14.61
CA PHE A 177 9.46 21.19 15.51
C PHE A 177 8.66 20.11 14.80
N ASP A 178 8.15 20.39 13.60
CA ASP A 178 7.34 19.44 12.84
C ASP A 178 8.13 18.18 12.41
N ASP A 179 9.46 18.27 12.32
CA ASP A 179 10.32 17.12 12.03
C ASP A 179 10.37 16.11 13.16
N LEU A 180 10.01 16.52 14.38
CA LEU A 180 9.92 15.67 15.57
C LEU A 180 8.58 14.96 15.68
N CYS A 181 7.64 15.31 14.80
CA CYS A 181 6.27 14.80 14.78
C CYS A 181 6.12 13.75 13.70
N GLU A 182 5.40 12.68 14.00
CA GLU A 182 5.02 11.65 13.03
C GLU A 182 3.50 11.66 12.87
N ILE A 183 3.04 11.68 11.62
CA ILE A 183 1.62 11.62 11.31
C ILE A 183 1.27 10.18 10.97
N PHE A 184 0.51 9.55 11.85
CA PHE A 184 -0.09 8.24 11.58
C PHE A 184 -1.49 8.42 11.02
N ALA A 185 -1.77 7.78 9.91
CA ALA A 185 -3.15 7.57 9.51
C ALA A 185 -3.81 6.65 10.54
N ALA A 186 -4.79 7.13 11.28
CA ALA A 186 -5.60 6.31 12.17
C ALA A 186 -6.43 5.35 11.31
N THR A 187 -5.85 4.22 10.95
CA THR A 187 -6.50 3.16 10.16
C THR A 187 -7.26 2.19 11.03
N ALA A 188 -6.89 2.08 12.30
CA ALA A 188 -7.60 1.30 13.29
C ALA A 188 -8.73 2.13 13.89
N GLY A 189 -9.81 1.46 14.29
CA GLY A 189 -10.92 2.07 15.01
C GLY A 189 -10.49 2.79 16.28
N ALA A 190 -11.46 3.32 17.00
CA ALA A 190 -11.24 3.98 18.27
C ALA A 190 -10.47 3.09 19.25
N LEU A 191 -9.54 3.69 19.99
CA LEU A 191 -8.84 3.01 21.07
C LEU A 191 -9.71 3.03 22.32
N TYR A 192 -9.84 1.88 22.94
CA TYR A 192 -10.56 1.71 24.19
C TYR A 192 -9.60 1.19 25.26
N LEU A 193 -9.70 1.75 26.46
CA LEU A 193 -9.09 1.20 27.65
C LEU A 193 -10.14 0.34 28.34
N ASP A 194 -9.80 -0.90 28.64
CA ASP A 194 -10.65 -1.78 29.43
C ASP A 194 -10.29 -1.62 30.91
N VAL A 195 -11.22 -1.07 31.69
CA VAL A 195 -11.05 -0.80 33.14
C VAL A 195 -11.82 -1.88 33.92
N ASN A 196 -11.33 -3.10 33.84
CA ASN A 196 -12.04 -4.28 34.37
C ASN A 196 -11.53 -4.82 35.71
N GLU A 197 -10.72 -4.06 36.46
CA GLU A 197 -10.10 -4.53 37.72
C GLU A 197 -11.11 -4.94 38.79
N THR A 198 -12.32 -4.38 38.77
CA THR A 198 -13.39 -4.66 39.74
C THR A 198 -14.51 -5.52 39.18
N LEU A 199 -14.42 -5.93 37.93
CA LEU A 199 -15.45 -6.69 37.22
C LEU A 199 -15.24 -8.21 37.34
N PRO A 200 -16.27 -9.04 37.06
CA PRO A 200 -16.14 -10.48 37.07
C PRO A 200 -15.05 -11.00 36.12
N ASP A 201 -14.33 -12.04 36.52
CA ASP A 201 -13.42 -12.75 35.62
C ASP A 201 -14.20 -13.59 34.59
N VAL A 202 -14.14 -13.16 33.36
CA VAL A 202 -14.84 -13.78 32.23
C VAL A 202 -13.96 -14.64 31.33
N THR A 203 -12.69 -14.84 31.70
CA THR A 203 -11.67 -15.59 30.91
C THR A 203 -12.15 -16.96 30.47
N LYS A 204 -13.01 -17.63 31.26
CA LYS A 204 -13.60 -18.91 30.88
C LYS A 204 -14.52 -18.78 29.66
N TYR A 205 -15.39 -17.78 29.68
CA TYR A 205 -16.35 -17.54 28.59
C TYR A 205 -15.66 -17.10 27.30
N GLU A 206 -14.62 -16.29 27.41
CA GLU A 206 -13.78 -15.91 26.26
C GLU A 206 -13.11 -17.12 25.63
N LYS A 207 -12.52 -18.02 26.43
CA LYS A 207 -11.94 -19.26 25.94
C LYS A 207 -12.93 -20.16 25.25
N ASP A 208 -14.15 -20.24 25.77
CA ASP A 208 -15.20 -21.07 25.17
C ASP A 208 -15.74 -20.42 23.88
N LEU A 209 -15.86 -19.10 23.83
CA LEU A 209 -16.20 -18.37 22.60
C LEU A 209 -15.11 -18.57 21.52
N ASN A 210 -13.85 -18.40 21.86
CA ASN A 210 -12.74 -18.61 20.93
C ASN A 210 -12.72 -20.04 20.35
N LYS A 211 -13.03 -21.06 21.18
CA LYS A 211 -13.11 -22.46 20.71
C LYS A 211 -14.24 -22.66 19.70
N ILE A 212 -15.40 -22.04 19.92
CA ILE A 212 -16.54 -22.18 19.01
C ILE A 212 -16.29 -21.42 17.71
N GLU A 213 -15.67 -20.24 17.79
CA GLU A 213 -15.23 -19.48 16.61
C GLU A 213 -14.23 -20.26 15.75
N ASP A 214 -13.24 -20.89 16.37
CA ASP A 214 -12.25 -21.71 15.67
C ASP A 214 -12.90 -22.92 14.98
N LYS A 215 -13.87 -23.55 15.63
CA LYS A 215 -14.65 -24.65 15.02
C LYS A 215 -15.51 -24.16 13.87
N TYR A 216 -16.13 -23.00 14.01
CA TYR A 216 -16.95 -22.39 12.98
C TYR A 216 -16.12 -22.01 11.75
N LYS A 217 -14.97 -21.35 11.93
CA LYS A 217 -14.01 -21.04 10.86
C LYS A 217 -13.52 -22.28 10.10
N LYS A 218 -13.47 -23.42 10.78
CA LYS A 218 -13.10 -24.73 10.19
C LYS A 218 -14.29 -25.49 9.57
N GLY A 219 -15.49 -24.92 9.59
CA GLY A 219 -16.70 -25.57 9.06
C GLY A 219 -17.20 -26.77 9.88
N LEU A 220 -16.78 -26.89 11.14
CA LEU A 220 -17.13 -28.00 12.04
C LEU A 220 -18.40 -27.75 12.84
N VAL A 221 -18.97 -26.55 12.76
CA VAL A 221 -20.18 -26.12 13.48
C VAL A 221 -21.04 -25.33 12.51
N SER A 222 -22.37 -25.55 12.57
CA SER A 222 -23.35 -24.83 11.75
C SER A 222 -23.57 -23.40 12.24
N ASP A 223 -24.07 -22.53 11.36
CA ASP A 223 -24.40 -21.13 11.66
C ASP A 223 -25.34 -21.03 12.88
N THR A 224 -26.39 -21.86 12.92
CA THR A 224 -27.35 -21.87 14.02
C THR A 224 -26.72 -22.16 15.39
N ILE A 225 -25.79 -23.12 15.44
CA ILE A 225 -25.10 -23.48 16.69
C ILE A 225 -24.13 -22.35 17.07
N PHE A 226 -23.42 -21.77 16.10
CA PHE A 226 -22.51 -20.65 16.34
C PHE A 226 -23.28 -19.43 16.88
N GLU A 227 -24.33 -19.00 16.19
CA GLU A 227 -25.16 -17.86 16.59
C GLU A 227 -25.79 -18.03 17.98
N SER A 228 -26.33 -19.22 18.29
CA SER A 228 -26.94 -19.48 19.60
C SER A 228 -25.89 -19.43 20.72
N THR A 229 -24.70 -20.01 20.50
CA THR A 229 -23.60 -20.00 21.48
C THR A 229 -23.04 -18.60 21.66
N TYR A 230 -22.91 -17.86 20.55
CA TYR A 230 -22.44 -16.46 20.59
C TYR A 230 -23.43 -15.59 21.39
N ALA A 231 -24.72 -15.71 21.12
CA ALA A 231 -25.77 -14.96 21.82
C ALA A 231 -25.82 -15.28 23.32
N GLU A 232 -25.47 -16.50 23.73
CA GLU A 232 -25.38 -16.88 25.14
C GLU A 232 -24.12 -16.34 25.84
N LEU A 233 -22.95 -16.46 25.18
CA LEU A 233 -21.67 -16.15 25.82
C LEU A 233 -21.34 -14.65 25.76
N LYS A 234 -21.71 -13.96 24.69
CA LYS A 234 -21.35 -12.55 24.49
C LYS A 234 -21.80 -11.62 25.62
N PRO A 235 -23.06 -11.67 26.11
CA PRO A 235 -23.48 -10.84 27.24
C PRO A 235 -22.66 -11.11 28.52
N LYS A 236 -22.33 -12.39 28.79
CA LYS A 236 -21.53 -12.78 29.95
C LYS A 236 -20.10 -12.27 29.89
N ILE A 237 -19.53 -12.22 28.68
CA ILE A 237 -18.21 -11.65 28.44
C ILE A 237 -18.25 -10.14 28.63
N ASP A 238 -19.27 -9.48 28.09
CA ASP A 238 -19.39 -8.02 28.19
C ASP A 238 -19.53 -7.53 29.65
N GLU A 239 -20.07 -8.35 30.55
CA GLU A 239 -20.11 -8.04 31.99
C GLU A 239 -18.72 -7.96 32.65
N GLY A 240 -17.71 -8.59 32.08
CA GLY A 240 -16.33 -8.57 32.56
C GLY A 240 -15.48 -7.46 31.94
N HIS A 241 -16.04 -6.62 31.10
CA HIS A 241 -15.31 -5.55 30.42
C HIS A 241 -16.00 -4.20 30.59
N ASP A 242 -15.20 -3.17 30.83
CA ASP A 242 -15.63 -1.78 30.85
C ASP A 242 -14.74 -0.95 29.94
N TYR A 243 -15.13 -0.84 28.68
CA TYR A 243 -14.38 -0.19 27.64
C TYR A 243 -14.60 1.33 27.62
N HIS A 244 -13.60 2.07 28.08
CA HIS A 244 -13.59 3.52 27.99
C HIS A 244 -12.89 3.99 26.72
N PHE A 245 -13.59 4.81 25.95
CA PHE A 245 -13.03 5.44 24.77
C PHE A 245 -11.93 6.42 25.17
N THR A 246 -10.69 6.15 24.79
CA THR A 246 -9.53 6.98 25.11
C THR A 246 -9.18 7.98 24.02
N GLY A 247 -9.87 7.95 22.91
CA GLY A 247 -9.64 8.82 21.78
C GLY A 247 -9.01 8.10 20.57
N ARG A 248 -8.68 8.87 19.58
CA ARG A 248 -7.85 8.41 18.46
C ARG A 248 -6.47 8.96 18.69
N VAL A 249 -5.48 8.08 18.74
CA VAL A 249 -4.08 8.48 18.70
C VAL A 249 -3.74 8.72 17.24
N GLY A 250 -3.50 9.97 16.89
CA GLY A 250 -3.01 10.40 15.60
C GLY A 250 -1.68 11.11 15.76
#